data_0de0b7b89b87bd594553ab45ca2bd8f8
#
_entry.id   0de0b7b89b87bd594553ab45ca2bd8f8
#
_cell.length_a   1.000
_cell.length_b   1.000
_cell.length_c   1.000
_cell.angle_alpha   90.00
_cell.angle_beta   90.00
_cell.angle_gamma   90.00
#
_symmetry.space_group_name_H-M   'P 1'
#
loop_
_entity.id
_entity.type
_entity.pdbx_description
1 polymer ?
#
loop_
_entity_poly.entity_id
_entity_poly.type
_entity_poly.pdbx_seq_one_letter_code
_entity_poly.pdbx_strand_id
1 'polypeptide(L)'
;MNVNNLGLITRNDQLNYKPNIKRNLGNRLMTGLAALFSIVAVLPLVLVLGYVLLKGASKISISLFTELPPPPGLEGGGIGNAILGTFVVTFIAALFAIPVGVGGGIYLAEYSKSDWFAKFIRFGTNVLSGVPSIIAGVFIYGTLVTTRLLFGNAYSAVAGGLALSILMIPTVIKTTDEG
;
A
#
# COMPACT_ATOMS: atom_id res chain seq x y z
N MET A 1 55.94 -36.09 -18.08
CA MET A 1 55.36 -34.74 -17.85
C MET A 1 54.45 -34.85 -16.64
N ASN A 2 54.84 -34.30 -15.49
CA ASN A 2 54.29 -34.62 -14.19
C ASN A 2 53.10 -33.65 -13.92
N VAL A 3 51.86 -34.18 -13.95
CA VAL A 3 50.61 -33.40 -13.80
C VAL A 3 50.37 -32.84 -12.39
N ASN A 4 51.29 -33.05 -11.45
CA ASN A 4 51.17 -32.61 -10.06
C ASN A 4 51.47 -31.11 -9.81
N ASN A 5 51.88 -30.36 -10.87
CA ASN A 5 52.24 -28.92 -10.77
C ASN A 5 51.16 -27.97 -11.35
N LEU A 6 50.04 -28.49 -11.79
CA LEU A 6 48.85 -27.65 -11.99
C LEU A 6 48.23 -27.48 -10.62
N GLY A 7 48.47 -26.31 -10.02
CA GLY A 7 47.94 -25.90 -8.72
C GLY A 7 46.41 -25.99 -8.65
N LEU A 8 45.94 -27.22 -8.58
CA LEU A 8 44.58 -27.49 -8.16
C LEU A 8 44.49 -27.07 -6.70
N ILE A 9 44.11 -25.83 -6.47
CA ILE A 9 43.57 -25.38 -5.20
C ILE A 9 42.49 -26.40 -4.85
N THR A 10 42.85 -27.35 -3.99
CA THR A 10 41.91 -28.37 -3.57
C THR A 10 40.75 -27.67 -2.91
N ARG A 11 39.54 -28.00 -3.32
CA ARG A 11 38.26 -27.46 -2.84
C ARG A 11 38.14 -27.40 -1.31
N ASN A 12 39.00 -28.12 -0.63
CA ASN A 12 39.10 -28.19 0.85
C ASN A 12 39.75 -26.93 1.46
N ASP A 13 40.59 -26.17 0.76
CA ASP A 13 41.23 -24.98 1.34
C ASP A 13 40.26 -23.79 1.44
N GLN A 14 39.18 -23.81 0.68
CA GLN A 14 38.13 -22.79 0.77
C GLN A 14 37.18 -22.98 1.95
N LEU A 15 37.18 -24.14 2.59
CA LEU A 15 36.31 -24.47 3.71
C LEU A 15 36.94 -24.22 5.09
N ASN A 16 38.23 -23.83 5.12
CA ASN A 16 38.90 -23.43 6.37
C ASN A 16 38.59 -21.97 6.74
N TYR A 17 37.30 -21.67 6.89
CA TYR A 17 36.86 -20.41 7.47
C TYR A 17 37.24 -20.39 8.97
N LYS A 18 38.33 -19.73 9.32
CA LYS A 18 38.66 -19.42 10.71
C LYS A 18 37.71 -18.34 11.21
N PRO A 19 36.77 -18.67 12.10
CA PRO A 19 35.84 -17.68 12.62
C PRO A 19 36.61 -16.62 13.42
N ASN A 20 36.62 -15.40 12.95
CA ASN A 20 37.21 -14.29 13.68
C ASN A 20 36.31 -13.98 14.88
N ILE A 21 36.76 -14.37 16.09
CA ILE A 21 36.02 -14.30 17.37
C ILE A 21 35.46 -12.89 17.60
N LYS A 22 36.24 -11.84 17.30
CA LYS A 22 35.82 -10.44 17.45
C LYS A 22 34.64 -10.09 16.54
N ARG A 23 34.65 -10.57 15.28
CA ARG A 23 33.58 -10.35 14.31
C ARG A 23 32.31 -11.14 14.68
N ASN A 24 32.50 -12.34 15.23
CA ASN A 24 31.39 -13.19 15.69
C ASN A 24 30.70 -12.59 16.92
N LEU A 25 31.47 -11.99 17.83
CA LEU A 25 30.92 -11.32 19.03
C LEU A 25 30.16 -10.04 18.61
N GLY A 26 30.73 -9.23 17.69
CA GLY A 26 30.07 -8.07 17.12
C GLY A 26 28.76 -8.41 16.41
N ASN A 27 28.76 -9.48 15.60
CA ASN A 27 27.53 -9.96 14.93
C ASN A 27 26.46 -10.39 15.93
N ARG A 28 26.82 -11.13 16.99
CA ARG A 28 25.86 -11.54 18.02
C ARG A 28 25.28 -10.36 18.78
N LEU A 29 26.12 -9.37 19.11
CA LEU A 29 25.67 -8.12 19.74
C LEU A 29 24.70 -7.35 18.83
N MET A 30 25.06 -7.16 17.56
CA MET A 30 24.19 -6.47 16.59
C MET A 30 22.88 -7.23 16.36
N THR A 31 22.92 -8.55 16.25
CA THR A 31 21.71 -9.38 16.14
C THR A 31 20.84 -9.28 17.40
N GLY A 32 21.45 -9.30 18.57
CA GLY A 32 20.74 -9.12 19.85
C GLY A 32 20.07 -7.75 19.95
N LEU A 33 20.78 -6.68 19.56
CA LEU A 33 20.22 -5.32 19.50
C LEU A 33 19.08 -5.22 18.48
N ALA A 34 19.26 -5.79 17.30
CA ALA A 34 18.21 -5.81 16.27
C ALA A 34 16.96 -6.55 16.77
N ALA A 35 17.15 -7.69 17.44
CA ALA A 35 16.03 -8.43 18.03
C ALA A 35 15.33 -7.63 19.14
N LEU A 36 16.10 -6.96 20.00
CA LEU A 36 15.54 -6.10 21.05
C LEU A 36 14.71 -4.95 20.44
N PHE A 37 15.26 -4.24 19.47
CA PHE A 37 14.54 -3.16 18.81
C PHE A 37 13.30 -3.65 18.05
N SER A 38 13.35 -4.84 17.45
CA SER A 38 12.19 -5.46 16.82
C SER A 38 11.08 -5.75 17.86
N ILE A 39 11.42 -6.27 19.01
CA ILE A 39 10.46 -6.51 20.11
C ILE A 39 9.86 -5.20 20.59
N VAL A 40 10.70 -4.17 20.83
CA VAL A 40 10.25 -2.84 21.26
C VAL A 40 9.33 -2.20 20.23
N ALA A 41 9.59 -2.39 18.93
CA ALA A 41 8.73 -1.88 17.85
C ALA A 41 7.37 -2.60 17.75
N VAL A 42 7.36 -3.92 17.99
CA VAL A 42 6.14 -4.73 17.90
C VAL A 42 5.28 -4.62 19.17
N LEU A 43 5.90 -4.39 20.33
CA LEU A 43 5.20 -4.35 21.62
C LEU A 43 4.02 -3.38 21.66
N PRO A 44 4.14 -2.08 21.23
CA PRO A 44 3.01 -1.15 21.21
C PRO A 44 1.87 -1.63 20.31
N LEU A 45 2.20 -2.24 19.18
CA LEU A 45 1.20 -2.80 18.26
C LEU A 45 0.39 -3.90 18.94
N VAL A 46 1.06 -4.84 19.59
CA VAL A 46 0.41 -5.96 20.29
C VAL A 46 -0.44 -5.45 21.45
N LEU A 47 0.06 -4.48 22.22
CA LEU A 47 -0.67 -3.88 23.35
C LEU A 47 -1.94 -3.15 22.87
N VAL A 48 -1.83 -2.32 21.82
CA VAL A 48 -2.97 -1.59 21.26
C VAL A 48 -3.98 -2.57 20.67
N LEU A 49 -3.53 -3.54 19.88
CA LEU A 49 -4.42 -4.54 19.28
C LEU A 49 -5.11 -5.38 20.36
N GLY A 50 -4.37 -5.83 21.36
CA GLY A 50 -4.93 -6.57 22.49
C GLY A 50 -5.96 -5.74 23.27
N TYR A 51 -5.67 -4.48 23.56
CA TYR A 51 -6.62 -3.58 24.20
C TYR A 51 -7.90 -3.39 23.38
N VAL A 52 -7.76 -3.12 22.08
CA VAL A 52 -8.91 -2.94 21.18
C VAL A 52 -9.74 -4.21 21.09
N LEU A 53 -9.12 -5.39 20.98
CA LEU A 53 -9.83 -6.66 20.96
C LEU A 53 -10.56 -6.92 22.27
N LEU A 54 -9.92 -6.74 23.41
CA LEU A 54 -10.56 -6.97 24.71
C LEU A 54 -11.73 -6.02 24.96
N LYS A 55 -11.62 -4.75 24.59
CA LYS A 55 -12.68 -3.76 24.77
C LYS A 55 -13.75 -3.80 23.68
N GLY A 56 -13.36 -4.12 22.44
CA GLY A 56 -14.25 -4.14 21.28
C GLY A 56 -15.04 -5.44 21.12
N ALA A 57 -14.49 -6.59 21.56
CA ALA A 57 -15.10 -7.89 21.34
C ALA A 57 -16.54 -8.00 21.90
N SER A 58 -16.79 -7.39 23.05
CA SER A 58 -18.12 -7.37 23.68
C SER A 58 -19.14 -6.48 22.94
N LYS A 59 -18.69 -5.61 22.04
CA LYS A 59 -19.51 -4.69 21.25
C LYS A 59 -19.78 -5.21 19.84
N ILE A 60 -19.18 -6.32 19.46
CA ILE A 60 -19.42 -6.95 18.15
C ILE A 60 -20.78 -7.65 18.19
N SER A 61 -21.72 -7.09 17.44
CA SER A 61 -23.08 -7.63 17.29
C SER A 61 -23.53 -7.46 15.84
N ILE A 62 -24.61 -8.11 15.44
CA ILE A 62 -25.15 -7.94 14.09
C ILE A 62 -25.60 -6.48 13.88
N SER A 63 -26.16 -5.85 14.90
CA SER A 63 -26.56 -4.44 14.87
C SER A 63 -25.41 -3.50 14.54
N LEU A 64 -24.17 -3.81 14.96
CA LEU A 64 -22.99 -3.04 14.60
C LEU A 64 -22.82 -2.90 13.07
N PHE A 65 -23.16 -3.92 12.31
CA PHE A 65 -23.01 -3.94 10.85
C PHE A 65 -24.22 -3.44 10.09
N THR A 66 -25.40 -3.43 10.71
CA THR A 66 -26.68 -3.13 10.04
C THR A 66 -27.28 -1.79 10.43
N GLU A 67 -27.01 -1.32 11.64
CA GLU A 67 -27.56 -0.07 12.13
C GLU A 67 -26.76 1.15 11.70
N LEU A 68 -27.42 2.31 11.74
CA LEU A 68 -26.80 3.60 11.51
C LEU A 68 -26.07 4.08 12.77
N PRO A 69 -25.07 4.94 12.64
CA PRO A 69 -24.43 5.56 13.78
C PRO A 69 -25.44 6.40 14.57
N PRO A 70 -25.39 6.36 15.91
CA PRO A 70 -26.30 7.13 16.73
C PRO A 70 -25.99 8.63 16.63
N PRO A 71 -26.95 9.50 16.89
CA PRO A 71 -26.71 10.91 17.09
C PRO A 71 -25.69 11.18 18.20
N PRO A 72 -24.95 12.32 18.14
CA PRO A 72 -23.97 12.65 19.16
C PRO A 72 -24.60 12.64 20.57
N GLY A 73 -23.95 11.94 21.50
CA GLY A 73 -24.39 11.81 22.90
C GLY A 73 -25.31 10.63 23.21
N LEU A 74 -25.70 9.83 22.23
CA LEU A 74 -26.45 8.58 22.43
C LEU A 74 -25.50 7.38 22.29
N GLU A 75 -25.77 6.35 23.10
CA GLU A 75 -25.05 5.07 23.04
C GLU A 75 -25.78 4.08 22.09
N GLY A 76 -25.02 3.15 21.51
CA GLY A 76 -25.53 2.13 20.59
C GLY A 76 -25.32 2.47 19.14
N GLY A 77 -26.12 1.87 18.23
CA GLY A 77 -26.00 2.03 16.78
C GLY A 77 -24.83 1.24 16.16
N GLY A 78 -24.59 1.47 14.87
CA GLY A 78 -23.63 0.72 14.09
C GLY A 78 -22.88 1.55 13.05
N ILE A 79 -22.18 0.83 12.17
CA ILE A 79 -21.35 1.38 11.09
C ILE A 79 -21.85 0.94 9.70
N GLY A 80 -23.09 0.48 9.58
CA GLY A 80 -23.64 -0.08 8.35
C GLY A 80 -23.54 0.86 7.15
N ASN A 81 -23.84 2.15 7.33
CA ASN A 81 -23.69 3.15 6.29
C ASN A 81 -22.22 3.38 5.87
N ALA A 82 -21.27 3.31 6.81
CA ALA A 82 -19.86 3.46 6.50
C ALA A 82 -19.34 2.27 5.68
N ILE A 83 -19.78 1.06 5.99
CA ILE A 83 -19.47 -0.14 5.22
C ILE A 83 -19.99 0.00 3.80
N LEU A 84 -21.29 0.30 3.66
CA LEU A 84 -21.91 0.49 2.35
C LEU A 84 -21.24 1.61 1.56
N GLY A 85 -20.98 2.75 2.20
CA GLY A 85 -20.29 3.89 1.60
C GLY A 85 -18.90 3.53 1.09
N THR A 86 -18.14 2.75 1.86
CA THR A 86 -16.82 2.26 1.45
C THR A 86 -16.91 1.39 0.21
N PHE A 87 -17.86 0.45 0.16
CA PHE A 87 -18.06 -0.39 -1.02
C PHE A 87 -18.42 0.45 -2.25
N VAL A 88 -19.37 1.39 -2.12
CA VAL A 88 -19.79 2.23 -3.24
C VAL A 88 -18.65 3.11 -3.76
N VAL A 89 -17.92 3.79 -2.87
CA VAL A 89 -16.80 4.66 -3.26
C VAL A 89 -15.68 3.85 -3.89
N THR A 90 -15.33 2.69 -3.31
CA THR A 90 -14.29 1.81 -3.86
C THR A 90 -14.70 1.23 -5.21
N PHE A 91 -15.95 0.84 -5.38
CA PHE A 91 -16.47 0.33 -6.65
C PHE A 91 -16.39 1.39 -7.75
N ILE A 92 -16.81 2.64 -7.44
CA ILE A 92 -16.71 3.76 -8.38
C ILE A 92 -15.23 4.02 -8.73
N ALA A 93 -14.35 4.03 -7.73
CA ALA A 93 -12.92 4.23 -7.97
C ALA A 93 -12.33 3.13 -8.88
N ALA A 94 -12.66 1.87 -8.62
CA ALA A 94 -12.22 0.74 -9.41
C ALA A 94 -12.75 0.78 -10.85
N LEU A 95 -14.01 1.20 -11.03
CA LEU A 95 -14.65 1.33 -12.36
C LEU A 95 -13.89 2.28 -13.28
N PHE A 96 -13.29 3.34 -12.73
CA PHE A 96 -12.48 4.28 -13.50
C PHE A 96 -11.00 3.89 -13.52
N ALA A 97 -10.44 3.49 -12.38
CA ALA A 97 -9.01 3.23 -12.26
C ALA A 97 -8.56 1.95 -12.96
N ILE A 98 -9.35 0.87 -12.91
CA ILE A 98 -8.95 -0.41 -13.49
C ILE A 98 -8.86 -0.34 -15.02
N PRO A 99 -9.89 0.11 -15.76
CA PRO A 99 -9.79 0.16 -17.22
C PRO A 99 -8.66 1.06 -17.71
N VAL A 100 -8.52 2.24 -17.13
CA VAL A 100 -7.46 3.20 -17.49
C VAL A 100 -6.09 2.68 -17.08
N GLY A 101 -5.97 2.13 -15.87
CA GLY A 101 -4.72 1.62 -15.33
C GLY A 101 -4.21 0.39 -16.09
N VAL A 102 -5.09 -0.58 -16.32
CA VAL A 102 -4.75 -1.81 -17.07
C VAL A 102 -4.42 -1.47 -18.53
N GLY A 103 -5.25 -0.64 -19.19
CA GLY A 103 -4.96 -0.21 -20.55
C GLY A 103 -3.64 0.53 -20.68
N GLY A 104 -3.33 1.43 -19.74
CA GLY A 104 -2.05 2.12 -19.66
C GLY A 104 -0.88 1.20 -19.39
N GLY A 105 -1.04 0.23 -18.50
CA GLY A 105 0.00 -0.76 -18.16
C GLY A 105 0.30 -1.70 -19.33
N ILE A 106 -0.72 -2.26 -19.98
CA ILE A 106 -0.55 -3.10 -21.18
C ILE A 106 0.15 -2.30 -22.29
N TYR A 107 -0.26 -1.05 -22.50
CA TYR A 107 0.41 -0.20 -23.48
C TYR A 107 1.88 -0.01 -23.15
N LEU A 108 2.25 0.19 -21.90
CA LEU A 108 3.63 0.33 -21.46
C LEU A 108 4.44 -0.97 -21.62
N ALA A 109 3.83 -2.12 -21.35
CA ALA A 109 4.47 -3.43 -21.47
C ALA A 109 4.74 -3.81 -22.95
N GLU A 110 3.75 -3.61 -23.83
CA GLU A 110 3.79 -4.05 -25.22
C GLU A 110 4.49 -3.06 -26.16
N TYR A 111 4.22 -1.75 -26.04
CA TYR A 111 4.63 -0.73 -27.02
C TYR A 111 5.84 0.10 -26.60
N SER A 112 6.53 -0.36 -25.67
CA SER A 112 7.26 0.33 -24.77
C SER A 112 8.49 1.20 -25.00
N LYS A 113 9.50 1.00 -25.51
CA LYS A 113 10.78 1.58 -24.96
C LYS A 113 11.24 2.91 -25.59
N SER A 114 10.69 3.28 -26.74
CA SER A 114 11.19 4.44 -27.50
C SER A 114 10.09 5.49 -27.80
N ASP A 115 8.84 5.15 -27.57
CA ASP A 115 7.71 6.01 -27.90
C ASP A 115 7.55 7.19 -26.92
N TRP A 116 7.29 8.38 -27.47
CA TRP A 116 7.05 9.59 -26.69
C TRP A 116 5.88 9.44 -25.73
N PHE A 117 4.79 8.79 -26.17
CA PHE A 117 3.60 8.62 -25.38
C PHE A 117 3.82 7.67 -24.19
N ALA A 118 4.57 6.58 -24.37
CA ALA A 118 4.98 5.72 -23.26
C ALA A 118 5.81 6.46 -22.21
N LYS A 119 6.74 7.33 -22.65
CA LYS A 119 7.51 8.18 -21.73
C LYS A 119 6.62 9.15 -20.97
N PHE A 120 5.60 9.71 -21.63
CA PHE A 120 4.63 10.60 -21.00
C PHE A 120 3.80 9.88 -19.94
N ILE A 121 3.30 8.66 -20.24
CA ILE A 121 2.57 7.85 -19.26
C ILE A 121 3.45 7.49 -18.06
N ARG A 122 4.69 7.03 -18.27
CA ARG A 122 5.64 6.72 -17.19
C ARG A 122 5.95 7.94 -16.32
N PHE A 123 6.17 9.08 -16.95
CA PHE A 123 6.37 10.34 -16.23
C PHE A 123 5.14 10.69 -15.39
N GLY A 124 3.96 10.69 -15.98
CA GLY A 124 2.70 10.98 -15.28
C GLY A 124 2.45 10.02 -14.11
N THR A 125 2.67 8.73 -14.33
CA THR A 125 2.54 7.69 -13.30
C THR A 125 3.50 7.93 -12.13
N ASN A 126 4.74 8.30 -12.41
CA ASN A 126 5.74 8.59 -11.36
C ASN A 126 5.39 9.86 -10.58
N VAL A 127 4.94 10.91 -11.27
CA VAL A 127 4.50 12.16 -10.63
C VAL A 127 3.28 11.90 -9.75
N LEU A 128 2.25 11.24 -10.27
CA LEU A 128 1.03 10.93 -9.52
C LEU A 128 1.30 10.02 -8.32
N SER A 129 2.23 9.07 -8.44
CA SER A 129 2.63 8.21 -7.31
C SER A 129 3.31 8.99 -6.17
N GLY A 130 3.88 10.15 -6.46
CA GLY A 130 4.50 11.04 -5.47
C GLY A 130 3.54 12.08 -4.89
N VAL A 131 2.33 12.21 -5.42
CA VAL A 131 1.34 13.19 -4.94
C VAL A 131 0.74 12.73 -3.61
N PRO A 132 0.82 13.54 -2.54
CA PRO A 132 0.12 13.25 -1.30
C PRO A 132 -1.39 13.13 -1.53
N SER A 133 -2.03 12.14 -0.93
CA SER A 133 -3.47 11.85 -1.10
C SER A 133 -4.37 13.05 -0.78
N ILE A 134 -3.94 13.91 0.14
CA ILE A 134 -4.65 15.15 0.48
C ILE A 134 -4.80 16.06 -0.74
N ILE A 135 -3.76 16.19 -1.56
CA ILE A 135 -3.79 17.05 -2.76
C ILE A 135 -4.81 16.54 -3.77
N ALA A 136 -4.87 15.22 -4.02
CA ALA A 136 -5.89 14.64 -4.89
C ALA A 136 -7.31 14.90 -4.36
N GLY A 137 -7.52 14.75 -3.06
CA GLY A 137 -8.79 15.07 -2.41
C GLY A 137 -9.19 16.55 -2.55
N VAL A 138 -8.26 17.47 -2.28
CA VAL A 138 -8.49 18.93 -2.40
C VAL A 138 -8.76 19.33 -3.86
N PHE A 139 -8.04 18.74 -4.80
CA PHE A 139 -8.25 18.97 -6.22
C PHE A 139 -9.67 18.58 -6.66
N ILE A 140 -10.12 17.38 -6.32
CA ILE A 140 -11.48 16.94 -6.62
C ILE A 140 -12.52 17.77 -5.88
N TYR A 141 -12.25 18.12 -4.63
CA TYR A 141 -13.13 19.01 -3.88
C TYR A 141 -13.30 20.37 -4.59
N GLY A 142 -12.20 21.01 -4.97
CA GLY A 142 -12.23 22.30 -5.66
C GLY A 142 -12.87 22.25 -7.03
N THR A 143 -12.65 21.16 -7.79
CA THR A 143 -13.16 21.06 -9.17
C THR A 143 -14.58 20.52 -9.27
N LEU A 144 -14.95 19.52 -8.49
CA LEU A 144 -16.25 18.85 -8.63
C LEU A 144 -17.24 19.22 -7.53
N VAL A 145 -16.80 19.34 -6.29
CA VAL A 145 -17.69 19.58 -5.15
C VAL A 145 -18.07 21.06 -5.09
N THR A 146 -17.10 21.96 -5.17
CA THR A 146 -17.34 23.42 -5.08
C THR A 146 -18.12 23.93 -6.30
N THR A 147 -17.81 23.44 -7.48
CA THR A 147 -18.46 23.87 -8.72
C THR A 147 -19.83 23.22 -8.95
N ARG A 148 -20.15 22.17 -8.19
CA ARG A 148 -21.40 21.37 -8.34
C ARG A 148 -21.63 20.85 -9.76
N LEU A 149 -20.55 20.65 -10.53
CA LEU A 149 -20.59 20.33 -11.95
C LEU A 149 -21.33 19.04 -12.29
N LEU A 150 -21.26 18.00 -11.40
CA LEU A 150 -21.77 16.69 -11.76
C LEU A 150 -23.19 16.39 -11.28
N PHE A 151 -23.63 16.86 -10.10
CA PHE A 151 -24.93 16.42 -9.54
C PHE A 151 -25.67 17.42 -8.67
N GLY A 152 -25.29 18.69 -8.63
CA GLY A 152 -25.96 19.70 -7.79
C GLY A 152 -25.73 19.48 -6.26
N ASN A 153 -25.34 18.29 -5.85
CA ASN A 153 -25.00 17.94 -4.45
C ASN A 153 -23.52 18.11 -4.20
N ALA A 154 -23.19 18.86 -3.16
CA ALA A 154 -21.81 19.17 -2.80
C ALA A 154 -20.99 17.91 -2.44
N TYR A 155 -21.59 16.95 -1.75
CA TYR A 155 -20.91 15.73 -1.32
C TYR A 155 -21.55 14.52 -1.98
N SER A 156 -20.77 13.78 -2.74
CA SER A 156 -21.25 12.57 -3.42
C SER A 156 -20.21 11.45 -3.39
N ALA A 157 -20.68 10.20 -3.39
CA ALA A 157 -19.83 9.04 -3.52
C ALA A 157 -19.01 9.05 -4.82
N VAL A 158 -19.53 9.71 -5.87
CA VAL A 158 -18.85 9.87 -7.16
C VAL A 158 -17.62 10.75 -7.00
N ALA A 159 -17.71 11.90 -6.32
CA ALA A 159 -16.57 12.76 -6.07
C ALA A 159 -15.49 12.03 -5.24
N GLY A 160 -15.89 11.29 -4.20
CA GLY A 160 -14.98 10.46 -3.42
C GLY A 160 -14.32 9.35 -4.24
N GLY A 161 -15.11 8.66 -5.08
CA GLY A 161 -14.62 7.61 -5.97
C GLY A 161 -13.63 8.12 -7.01
N LEU A 162 -13.90 9.29 -7.61
CA LEU A 162 -12.98 9.94 -8.55
C LEU A 162 -11.68 10.40 -7.89
N ALA A 163 -11.74 10.94 -6.67
CA ALA A 163 -10.54 11.28 -5.91
C ALA A 163 -9.67 10.03 -5.64
N LEU A 164 -10.31 8.94 -5.24
CA LEU A 164 -9.62 7.67 -5.00
C LEU A 164 -9.09 7.06 -6.30
N SER A 165 -9.81 7.17 -7.44
CA SER A 165 -9.36 6.66 -8.73
C SER A 165 -8.06 7.30 -9.21
N ILE A 166 -7.88 8.61 -8.99
CA ILE A 166 -6.64 9.32 -9.33
C ILE A 166 -5.43 8.70 -8.61
N LEU A 167 -5.62 8.29 -7.36
CA LEU A 167 -4.57 7.65 -6.57
C LEU A 167 -4.34 6.18 -6.95
N MET A 168 -5.38 5.50 -7.41
CA MET A 168 -5.31 4.09 -7.81
C MET A 168 -4.67 3.89 -9.19
N ILE A 169 -4.93 4.78 -10.16
CA ILE A 169 -4.45 4.67 -11.55
C ILE A 169 -2.94 4.40 -11.62
N PRO A 170 -2.05 5.18 -10.99
CA PRO A 170 -0.61 4.93 -11.11
C PRO A 170 -0.18 3.58 -10.51
N THR A 171 -0.84 3.12 -9.45
CA THR A 171 -0.57 1.82 -8.86
C THR A 171 -0.97 0.68 -9.81
N VAL A 172 -2.16 0.78 -10.42
CA VAL A 172 -2.64 -0.22 -11.38
C VAL A 172 -1.76 -0.24 -12.63
N ILE A 173 -1.35 0.93 -13.15
CA ILE A 173 -0.43 1.00 -14.30
C ILE A 173 0.89 0.27 -13.97
N LYS A 174 1.50 0.56 -12.82
CA LYS A 174 2.78 -0.05 -12.44
C LYS A 174 2.67 -1.56 -12.26
N THR A 175 1.66 -2.03 -11.55
CA THR A 175 1.47 -3.47 -11.36
C THR A 175 1.18 -4.21 -12.65
N THR A 176 0.53 -3.57 -13.62
CA THR A 176 0.27 -4.17 -14.94
C THR A 176 1.49 -4.11 -15.86
N ASP A 177 2.33 -3.06 -15.79
CA ASP A 177 3.58 -2.91 -16.58
C ASP A 177 4.68 -3.89 -16.10
N GLU A 178 4.66 -4.26 -14.80
CA GLU A 178 5.66 -5.13 -14.16
C GLU A 178 5.28 -6.62 -14.13
N GLY A 179 4.00 -6.96 -14.35
CA GLY A 179 3.47 -8.33 -14.33
C GLY A 179 3.46 -8.99 -15.66
#